data_95389cfe9b27716eddc6cc81a5c86381
#
_entry.id   95389cfe9b27716eddc6cc81a5c86381
#
_cell.length_a   1.000
_cell.length_b   1.000
_cell.length_c   1.000
_cell.angle_alpha   90.00
_cell.angle_beta   90.00
_cell.angle_gamma   90.00
#
_symmetry.space_group_name_H-M   'P 1'
#
loop_
_entity.id
_entity.type
_entity.pdbx_description
1 polymer ?
#
loop_
_entity_poly.entity_id
_entity_poly.type
_entity_poly.pdbx_seq_one_letter_code
_entity_poly.pdbx_strand_id
1 'polypeptide(L)'
;MWPDVEETKDLLARARQGEPAAVERLLSSHRDPLRRMIALRLDPALAARVDASDIVQDVLLEVHRRLSDFLRNPEAMSFPLWLRHIAKDHIIDAHRRHRQAQRRSLDREQPLAPAALADHSSFELAGQLLDQELTPASAAVRRELQRRLEAAIAELDEDDREVILMRYGEQLSNQDVAAALGLTEAAASMRHLRAVRRLRAALLPGEP
;
A
#
# COMPACT_ATOMS: atom_id res chain seq x y z
N MET A 1 -7.11 -7.22 -2.06
CA MET A 1 -6.98 -7.07 -3.54
C MET A 1 -7.85 -5.92 -3.98
N TRP A 2 -7.42 -5.12 -4.97
CA TRP A 2 -8.27 -4.12 -5.61
C TRP A 2 -9.39 -4.80 -6.40
N PRO A 3 -10.55 -4.15 -6.60
CA PRO A 3 -11.58 -4.65 -7.50
C PRO A 3 -11.06 -4.91 -8.90
N ASP A 4 -11.77 -5.72 -9.65
CA ASP A 4 -11.43 -6.00 -11.05
C ASP A 4 -11.38 -4.72 -11.89
N VAL A 5 -10.44 -4.66 -12.83
CA VAL A 5 -10.19 -3.47 -13.66
C VAL A 5 -11.40 -3.16 -14.54
N GLU A 6 -12.04 -4.18 -15.11
CA GLU A 6 -13.20 -3.99 -15.99
C GLU A 6 -14.44 -3.59 -15.19
N GLU A 7 -14.65 -4.17 -14.00
CA GLU A 7 -15.73 -3.73 -13.08
C GLU A 7 -15.53 -2.27 -12.68
N THR A 8 -14.27 -1.87 -12.37
CA THR A 8 -13.95 -0.48 -12.01
C THR A 8 -14.23 0.47 -13.18
N LYS A 9 -13.86 0.10 -14.41
CA LYS A 9 -14.14 0.91 -15.61
C LYS A 9 -15.64 1.05 -15.89
N ASP A 10 -16.42 -0.03 -15.74
CA ASP A 10 -17.88 0.03 -15.89
C ASP A 10 -18.50 1.00 -14.88
N LEU A 11 -18.11 0.88 -13.61
CA LEU A 11 -18.61 1.76 -12.56
C LEU A 11 -18.22 3.23 -12.80
N LEU A 12 -17.00 3.51 -13.29
CA LEU A 12 -16.58 4.86 -13.65
C LEU A 12 -17.38 5.41 -14.82
N ALA A 13 -17.67 4.59 -15.84
CA ALA A 13 -18.48 5.00 -16.99
C ALA A 13 -19.91 5.36 -16.58
N ARG A 14 -20.52 4.58 -15.68
CA ARG A 14 -21.86 4.83 -15.14
C ARG A 14 -21.88 6.03 -14.18
N ALA A 15 -20.85 6.19 -13.37
CA ALA A 15 -20.67 7.36 -12.52
C ALA A 15 -20.56 8.65 -13.36
N ARG A 16 -19.89 8.61 -14.52
CA ARG A 16 -19.82 9.71 -15.49
C ARG A 16 -21.18 10.08 -16.08
N GLN A 17 -22.11 9.12 -16.18
CA GLN A 17 -23.48 9.33 -16.62
C GLN A 17 -24.39 9.88 -15.50
N GLY A 18 -23.84 10.10 -14.30
CA GLY A 18 -24.55 10.65 -13.16
C GLY A 18 -25.34 9.61 -12.37
N GLU A 19 -25.00 8.31 -12.45
CA GLU A 19 -25.67 7.25 -11.69
C GLU A 19 -25.15 7.19 -10.25
N PRO A 20 -25.95 7.56 -9.22
CA PRO A 20 -25.47 7.62 -7.83
C PRO A 20 -25.10 6.24 -7.29
N ALA A 21 -25.83 5.20 -7.66
CA ALA A 21 -25.57 3.83 -7.21
C ALA A 21 -24.21 3.30 -7.72
N ALA A 22 -23.76 3.74 -8.91
CA ALA A 22 -22.43 3.40 -9.42
C ALA A 22 -21.32 4.06 -8.60
N VAL A 23 -21.51 5.31 -8.18
CA VAL A 23 -20.55 6.02 -7.30
C VAL A 23 -20.47 5.33 -5.94
N GLU A 24 -21.59 5.01 -5.33
CA GLU A 24 -21.65 4.31 -4.05
C GLU A 24 -20.92 2.96 -4.13
N ARG A 25 -21.23 2.17 -5.18
CA ARG A 25 -20.59 0.87 -5.39
C ARG A 25 -19.08 1.01 -5.66
N LEU A 26 -18.66 1.99 -6.44
CA LEU A 26 -17.26 2.28 -6.72
C LEU A 26 -16.49 2.57 -5.42
N LEU A 27 -17.02 3.44 -4.56
CA LEU A 27 -16.36 3.80 -3.30
C LEU A 27 -16.37 2.64 -2.30
N SER A 28 -17.48 1.91 -2.18
CA SER A 28 -17.61 0.78 -1.24
C SER A 28 -16.67 -0.37 -1.61
N SER A 29 -16.56 -0.73 -2.89
CA SER A 29 -15.68 -1.82 -3.35
C SER A 29 -14.19 -1.50 -3.17
N HIS A 30 -13.80 -0.22 -3.17
CA HIS A 30 -12.42 0.21 -2.98
C HIS A 30 -12.06 0.52 -1.52
N ARG A 31 -13.01 0.47 -0.59
CA ARG A 31 -12.80 0.82 0.82
C ARG A 31 -11.77 -0.09 1.50
N ASP A 32 -11.92 -1.40 1.38
CA ASP A 32 -11.04 -2.36 2.05
C ASP A 32 -9.61 -2.39 1.49
N PRO A 33 -9.41 -2.38 0.17
CA PRO A 33 -8.07 -2.18 -0.41
C PRO A 33 -7.41 -0.89 0.08
N LEU A 34 -8.16 0.21 0.07
CA LEU A 34 -7.67 1.51 0.55
C LEU A 34 -7.28 1.46 2.04
N ARG A 35 -8.09 0.80 2.88
CA ARG A 35 -7.78 0.62 4.30
C ARG A 35 -6.48 -0.17 4.51
N ARG A 36 -6.28 -1.27 3.78
CA ARG A 36 -5.03 -2.04 3.83
C ARG A 36 -3.82 -1.19 3.42
N MET A 37 -3.94 -0.46 2.31
CA MET A 37 -2.88 0.42 1.84
C MET A 37 -2.53 1.50 2.88
N ILE A 38 -3.52 2.15 3.48
CA ILE A 38 -3.30 3.18 4.51
C ILE A 38 -2.64 2.54 5.74
N ALA A 39 -3.14 1.39 6.23
CA ALA A 39 -2.59 0.71 7.39
C ALA A 39 -1.10 0.33 7.20
N LEU A 40 -0.70 -0.06 5.98
CA LEU A 40 0.70 -0.35 5.63
C LEU A 40 1.62 0.88 5.69
N ARG A 41 1.06 2.07 5.53
CA ARG A 41 1.79 3.34 5.49
C ARG A 41 1.79 4.08 6.81
N LEU A 42 0.95 3.68 7.73
CA LEU A 42 0.93 4.26 9.07
C LEU A 42 2.13 3.76 9.87
N ASP A 43 2.86 4.69 10.42
CA ASP A 43 3.88 4.43 11.44
C ASP A 43 3.21 3.79 12.68
N PRO A 44 3.85 2.82 13.35
CA PRO A 44 3.29 2.14 14.52
C PRO A 44 2.88 3.08 15.65
N ALA A 45 3.61 4.17 15.88
CA ALA A 45 3.27 5.16 16.92
C ALA A 45 1.99 5.94 16.55
N LEU A 46 1.75 6.17 15.24
CA LEU A 46 0.52 6.78 14.74
C LEU A 46 -0.62 5.77 14.73
N ALA A 47 -0.39 4.54 14.28
CA ALA A 47 -1.37 3.46 14.26
C ALA A 47 -1.95 3.10 15.64
N ALA A 48 -1.18 3.31 16.71
CA ALA A 48 -1.66 3.13 18.08
C ALA A 48 -2.68 4.20 18.54
N ARG A 49 -2.85 5.30 17.79
CA ARG A 49 -3.68 6.47 18.16
C ARG A 49 -4.69 6.88 17.11
N VAL A 50 -4.49 6.49 15.87
CA VAL A 50 -5.34 6.83 14.73
C VAL A 50 -5.72 5.54 14.05
N ASP A 51 -7.02 5.28 13.96
CA ASP A 51 -7.52 4.14 13.19
C ASP A 51 -7.37 4.44 11.69
N ALA A 52 -6.83 3.47 10.95
CA ALA A 52 -6.78 3.56 9.49
C ALA A 52 -8.16 3.81 8.87
N SER A 53 -9.23 3.35 9.53
CA SER A 53 -10.62 3.54 9.08
C SER A 53 -11.07 5.01 9.11
N ASP A 54 -10.55 5.81 10.05
CA ASP A 54 -10.84 7.24 10.11
C ASP A 54 -10.19 7.97 8.92
N ILE A 55 -8.93 7.62 8.61
CA ILE A 55 -8.25 8.17 7.44
C ILE A 55 -8.96 7.74 6.15
N VAL A 56 -9.40 6.48 6.05
CA VAL A 56 -10.19 5.98 4.91
C VAL A 56 -11.45 6.82 4.71
N GLN A 57 -12.16 7.14 5.78
CA GLN A 57 -13.38 7.94 5.69
C GLN A 57 -13.08 9.34 5.14
N ASP A 58 -12.04 10.01 5.64
CA ASP A 58 -11.60 11.32 5.15
C ASP A 58 -11.21 11.25 3.67
N VAL A 59 -10.44 10.22 3.27
CA VAL A 59 -10.04 9.99 1.88
C VAL A 59 -11.25 9.77 0.99
N LEU A 60 -12.21 8.92 1.38
CA LEU A 60 -13.41 8.65 0.57
C LEU A 60 -14.31 9.89 0.43
N LEU A 61 -14.39 10.75 1.44
CA LEU A 61 -15.06 12.03 1.34
C LEU A 61 -14.37 12.96 0.32
N GLU A 62 -13.06 13.03 0.35
CA GLU A 62 -12.30 13.83 -0.62
C GLU A 62 -12.38 13.24 -2.03
N VAL A 63 -12.31 11.90 -2.16
CA VAL A 63 -12.56 11.20 -3.43
C VAL A 63 -13.93 11.56 -3.98
N HIS A 64 -14.99 11.50 -3.16
CA HIS A 64 -16.34 11.86 -3.60
C HIS A 64 -16.42 13.30 -4.11
N ARG A 65 -15.77 14.24 -3.44
CA ARG A 65 -15.73 15.64 -3.84
C ARG A 65 -15.00 15.86 -5.18
N ARG A 66 -13.91 15.14 -5.40
CA ARG A 66 -13.02 15.30 -6.55
C ARG A 66 -13.30 14.30 -7.67
N LEU A 67 -14.28 13.41 -7.50
CA LEU A 67 -14.59 12.37 -8.50
C LEU A 67 -14.94 12.96 -9.86
N SER A 68 -15.69 14.06 -9.90
CA SER A 68 -16.03 14.74 -11.15
C SER A 68 -14.81 15.22 -11.92
N ASP A 69 -13.74 15.63 -11.23
CA ASP A 69 -12.50 16.06 -11.85
C ASP A 69 -11.74 14.87 -12.44
N PHE A 70 -11.68 13.76 -11.70
CA PHE A 70 -11.11 12.50 -12.20
C PHE A 70 -11.85 12.00 -13.45
N LEU A 71 -13.19 12.04 -13.43
CA LEU A 71 -14.04 11.59 -14.54
C LEU A 71 -13.91 12.42 -15.83
N ARG A 72 -13.29 13.61 -15.79
CA ARG A 72 -12.98 14.36 -17.02
C ARG A 72 -11.86 13.73 -17.82
N ASN A 73 -10.90 13.05 -17.16
CA ASN A 73 -9.78 12.38 -17.82
C ASN A 73 -9.39 11.09 -17.08
N PRO A 74 -10.25 10.06 -17.05
CA PRO A 74 -10.03 8.83 -16.30
C PRO A 74 -8.88 7.97 -16.86
N GLU A 75 -8.43 8.24 -18.09
CA GLU A 75 -7.32 7.52 -18.72
C GLU A 75 -5.93 8.06 -18.32
N ALA A 76 -5.87 9.21 -17.63
CA ALA A 76 -4.60 9.81 -17.23
C ALA A 76 -3.85 8.96 -16.19
N MET A 77 -4.59 8.25 -15.34
CA MET A 77 -4.04 7.29 -14.37
C MET A 77 -5.13 6.30 -13.92
N SER A 78 -4.73 5.15 -13.40
CA SER A 78 -5.68 4.18 -12.85
C SER A 78 -6.40 4.74 -11.62
N PHE A 79 -7.64 4.27 -11.38
CA PHE A 79 -8.40 4.68 -10.21
C PHE A 79 -7.72 4.32 -8.88
N PRO A 80 -7.11 3.11 -8.71
CA PRO A 80 -6.30 2.80 -7.52
C PRO A 80 -5.13 3.76 -7.31
N LEU A 81 -4.41 4.14 -8.36
CA LEU A 81 -3.30 5.10 -8.26
C LEU A 81 -3.79 6.49 -7.86
N TRP A 82 -4.92 6.94 -8.37
CA TRP A 82 -5.54 8.20 -7.98
C TRP A 82 -5.95 8.20 -6.51
N LEU A 83 -6.59 7.11 -6.03
CA LEU A 83 -6.91 6.93 -4.60
C LEU A 83 -5.65 6.99 -3.74
N ARG A 84 -4.56 6.35 -4.18
CA ARG A 84 -3.28 6.38 -3.49
C ARG A 84 -2.73 7.80 -3.35
N HIS A 85 -2.82 8.63 -4.37
CA HIS A 85 -2.37 10.02 -4.30
C HIS A 85 -3.13 10.80 -3.22
N ILE A 86 -4.46 10.70 -3.20
CA ILE A 86 -5.28 11.35 -2.17
C ILE A 86 -4.94 10.81 -0.78
N ALA A 87 -4.85 9.48 -0.63
CA ALA A 87 -4.54 8.86 0.65
C ALA A 87 -3.15 9.26 1.18
N LYS A 88 -2.14 9.39 0.30
CA LYS A 88 -0.80 9.84 0.69
C LYS A 88 -0.84 11.22 1.34
N ASP A 89 -1.59 12.16 0.79
CA ASP A 89 -1.73 13.50 1.34
C ASP A 89 -2.38 13.45 2.74
N HIS A 90 -3.43 12.65 2.91
CA HIS A 90 -4.10 12.46 4.21
C HIS A 90 -3.19 11.77 5.24
N ILE A 91 -2.39 10.79 4.85
CA ILE A 91 -1.40 10.14 5.72
C ILE A 91 -0.34 11.16 6.17
N ILE A 92 0.21 11.96 5.25
CA ILE A 92 1.19 13.01 5.58
C ILE A 92 0.59 14.02 6.55
N ASP A 93 -0.65 14.43 6.34
CA ASP A 93 -1.34 15.35 7.23
C ASP A 93 -1.62 14.74 8.62
N ALA A 94 -1.97 13.46 8.69
CA ALA A 94 -2.12 12.75 9.96
C ALA A 94 -0.79 12.70 10.74
N HIS A 95 0.32 12.37 10.06
CA HIS A 95 1.66 12.41 10.65
C HIS A 95 2.05 13.81 11.13
N ARG A 96 1.77 14.83 10.35
CA ARG A 96 2.06 16.22 10.72
C ARG A 96 1.27 16.64 11.96
N ARG A 97 -0.03 16.36 12.00
CA ARG A 97 -0.90 16.64 13.16
C ARG A 97 -0.41 15.92 14.42
N HIS A 98 -0.03 14.65 14.29
CA HIS A 98 0.48 13.85 15.40
C HIS A 98 1.80 14.41 15.95
N ARG A 99 2.78 14.74 15.08
CA ARG A 99 4.05 15.34 15.50
C ARG A 99 3.85 16.70 16.19
N GLN A 100 2.90 17.51 15.74
CA GLN A 100 2.56 18.77 16.40
C GLN A 100 1.93 18.57 17.76
N ALA A 101 1.07 17.55 17.92
CA ALA A 101 0.49 17.17 19.21
C ALA A 101 1.56 16.64 20.18
N GLN A 102 2.52 15.84 19.69
CA GLN A 102 3.64 15.35 20.50
C GLN A 102 4.58 16.46 20.99
N ARG A 103 4.88 17.45 20.13
CA ARG A 103 5.71 18.61 20.54
C ARG A 103 5.06 19.46 21.63
N ARG A 104 3.74 19.41 21.78
CA ARG A 104 3.00 20.08 22.87
C ARG A 104 2.94 19.24 24.15
N SER A 105 3.15 17.93 24.04
CA SER A 105 3.24 16.99 25.16
C SER A 105 4.72 16.62 25.32
N LEU A 106 5.44 17.43 26.06
CA LEU A 106 6.85 17.22 26.41
C LEU A 106 6.99 16.00 27.34
N ASP A 107 6.84 14.79 26.81
CA ASP A 107 7.42 13.59 27.40
C ASP A 107 7.28 12.37 26.49
N ARG A 108 8.43 11.72 26.26
CA ARG A 108 8.68 10.41 25.62
C ARG A 108 8.94 10.42 24.13
N GLU A 109 10.22 10.57 23.82
CA GLU A 109 10.81 10.08 22.57
C GLU A 109 10.79 8.55 22.57
N GLN A 110 10.04 7.96 21.65
CA GLN A 110 10.25 6.57 21.25
C GLN A 110 10.73 6.54 19.78
N PRO A 111 11.73 5.68 19.46
CA PRO A 111 12.22 5.56 18.08
C PRO A 111 11.10 5.09 17.14
N LEU A 112 10.98 5.70 15.96
CA LEU A 112 10.10 5.25 14.90
C LEU A 112 10.58 3.89 14.38
N ALA A 113 9.78 2.85 14.58
CA ALA A 113 9.97 1.60 13.86
C ALA A 113 9.48 1.75 12.41
N PRO A 114 10.15 1.13 11.41
CA PRO A 114 9.66 1.12 10.04
C PRO A 114 8.29 0.48 9.95
N ALA A 115 7.45 0.95 9.01
CA ALA A 115 6.14 0.37 8.76
C ALA A 115 6.29 -1.12 8.42
N ALA A 116 5.73 -1.98 9.29
CA ALA A 116 5.71 -3.41 9.06
C ALA A 116 4.59 -3.76 8.05
N LEU A 117 4.87 -4.71 7.15
CA LEU A 117 3.81 -5.32 6.35
C LEU A 117 2.83 -6.04 7.29
N ALA A 118 1.53 -5.94 7.03
CA ALA A 118 0.55 -6.67 7.83
C ALA A 118 0.82 -8.18 7.74
N ASP A 119 0.67 -8.91 8.84
CA ASP A 119 1.05 -10.32 9.01
C ASP A 119 0.71 -11.24 7.81
N HIS A 120 -0.50 -11.07 7.26
CA HIS A 120 -0.96 -11.89 6.14
C HIS A 120 -0.23 -11.56 4.83
N SER A 121 -0.05 -10.27 4.53
CA SER A 121 0.65 -9.83 3.32
C SER A 121 2.13 -10.20 3.35
N SER A 122 2.78 -10.19 4.51
CA SER A 122 4.17 -10.63 4.68
C SER A 122 4.34 -12.11 4.39
N PHE A 123 3.39 -12.94 4.84
CA PHE A 123 3.43 -14.38 4.61
C PHE A 123 3.16 -14.75 3.14
N GLU A 124 2.19 -14.10 2.50
CA GLU A 124 1.94 -14.26 1.06
C GLU A 124 3.15 -13.81 0.23
N LEU A 125 3.78 -12.69 0.58
CA LEU A 125 4.99 -12.23 -0.07
C LEU A 125 6.13 -13.23 0.09
N ALA A 126 6.34 -13.77 1.29
CA ALA A 126 7.35 -14.79 1.52
C ALA A 126 7.10 -16.05 0.67
N GLY A 127 5.85 -16.51 0.56
CA GLY A 127 5.46 -17.62 -0.30
C GLY A 127 5.78 -17.37 -1.77
N GLN A 128 5.43 -16.20 -2.28
CA GLN A 128 5.71 -15.81 -3.66
C GLN A 128 7.22 -15.64 -3.94
N LEU A 129 7.98 -15.13 -2.95
CA LEU A 129 9.43 -14.99 -3.06
C LEU A 129 10.15 -16.34 -3.10
N LEU A 130 9.63 -17.34 -2.37
CA LEU A 130 10.25 -18.67 -2.29
C LEU A 130 9.76 -19.64 -3.38
N ASP A 131 8.84 -19.21 -4.27
CA ASP A 131 8.16 -20.05 -5.25
C ASP A 131 7.57 -21.35 -4.62
N GLN A 132 7.12 -21.27 -3.37
CA GLN A 132 6.60 -22.38 -2.59
C GLN A 132 5.21 -22.02 -2.07
N GLU A 133 4.28 -22.96 -2.19
CA GLU A 133 3.08 -22.95 -1.36
C GLU A 133 3.53 -23.26 0.09
N LEU A 134 3.71 -22.20 0.85
CA LEU A 134 4.00 -22.33 2.28
C LEU A 134 2.75 -22.88 2.97
N THR A 135 2.67 -24.22 3.05
CA THR A 135 1.75 -24.85 3.99
C THR A 135 2.07 -24.33 5.39
N PRO A 136 1.06 -24.00 6.22
CA PRO A 136 1.27 -23.48 7.55
C PRO A 136 1.94 -24.53 8.45
N ALA A 137 3.26 -24.71 8.29
CA ALA A 137 4.09 -25.24 9.33
C ALA A 137 3.84 -24.43 10.62
N SER A 138 4.22 -24.91 11.76
CA SER A 138 3.89 -24.36 13.08
C SER A 138 3.90 -22.81 13.11
N ALA A 139 3.03 -22.18 13.92
CA ALA A 139 2.97 -20.73 14.07
C ALA A 139 4.34 -20.09 14.39
N ALA A 140 5.27 -20.86 14.94
CA ALA A 140 6.63 -20.43 15.21
C ALA A 140 7.46 -20.21 13.92
N VAL A 141 7.38 -21.14 12.96
CA VAL A 141 8.08 -21.03 11.65
C VAL A 141 7.53 -19.83 10.87
N ARG A 142 6.21 -19.63 10.89
CA ARG A 142 5.58 -18.47 10.24
C ARG A 142 6.09 -17.14 10.81
N ARG A 143 6.14 -17.00 12.14
CA ARG A 143 6.64 -15.80 12.83
C ARG A 143 8.12 -15.56 12.55
N GLU A 144 8.92 -16.61 12.45
CA GLU A 144 10.34 -16.48 12.12
C GLU A 144 10.53 -16.02 10.69
N LEU A 145 9.83 -16.62 9.72
CA LEU A 145 9.90 -16.22 8.31
C LEU A 145 9.45 -14.75 8.13
N GLN A 146 8.38 -14.36 8.82
CA GLN A 146 7.90 -12.99 8.81
C GLN A 146 8.96 -12.02 9.34
N ARG A 147 9.58 -12.31 10.49
CA ARG A 147 10.64 -11.45 11.06
C ARG A 147 11.83 -11.32 10.12
N ARG A 148 12.25 -12.41 9.46
CA ARG A 148 13.33 -12.38 8.47
C ARG A 148 12.97 -11.52 7.26
N LEU A 149 11.75 -11.65 6.76
CA LEU A 149 11.26 -10.84 5.65
C LEU A 149 11.21 -9.35 6.01
N GLU A 150 10.67 -9.01 7.17
CA GLU A 150 10.61 -7.64 7.67
C GLU A 150 12.01 -7.02 7.82
N ALA A 151 12.95 -7.77 8.39
CA ALA A 151 14.36 -7.36 8.49
C ALA A 151 14.98 -7.16 7.10
N ALA A 152 14.77 -8.09 6.18
CA ALA A 152 15.28 -7.97 4.81
C ALA A 152 14.69 -6.77 4.06
N ILE A 153 13.39 -6.48 4.24
CA ILE A 153 12.75 -5.29 3.66
C ILE A 153 13.32 -4.01 4.28
N ALA A 154 13.63 -4.02 5.58
CA ALA A 154 14.23 -2.86 6.24
C ALA A 154 15.65 -2.55 5.74
N GLU A 155 16.37 -3.55 5.27
CA GLU A 155 17.73 -3.41 4.68
C GLU A 155 17.73 -2.95 3.20
N LEU A 156 16.56 -3.00 2.52
CA LEU A 156 16.45 -2.44 1.18
C LEU A 156 16.65 -0.93 1.20
N ASP A 157 17.25 -0.38 0.14
CA ASP A 157 17.20 1.06 -0.08
C ASP A 157 15.74 1.55 -0.20
N GLU A 158 15.52 2.85 0.03
CA GLU A 158 14.18 3.44 0.09
C GLU A 158 13.37 3.20 -1.18
N ASP A 159 14.01 3.32 -2.34
CA ASP A 159 13.37 3.14 -3.64
C ASP A 159 12.97 1.68 -3.91
N ASP A 160 13.85 0.72 -3.59
CA ASP A 160 13.57 -0.71 -3.77
C ASP A 160 12.48 -1.17 -2.78
N ARG A 161 12.52 -0.66 -1.54
CA ARG A 161 11.47 -0.89 -0.53
C ARG A 161 10.12 -0.38 -1.00
N GLU A 162 10.08 0.83 -1.56
CA GLU A 162 8.86 1.45 -2.06
C GLU A 162 8.22 0.62 -3.17
N VAL A 163 9.02 0.10 -4.11
CA VAL A 163 8.52 -0.81 -5.16
C VAL A 163 7.91 -2.07 -4.57
N ILE A 164 8.53 -2.69 -3.58
CA ILE A 164 8.00 -3.89 -2.91
C ILE A 164 6.67 -3.57 -2.20
N LEU A 165 6.59 -2.47 -1.46
CA LEU A 165 5.35 -2.05 -0.79
C LEU A 165 4.22 -1.82 -1.80
N MET A 166 4.49 -1.12 -2.90
CA MET A 166 3.49 -0.87 -3.94
C MET A 166 3.03 -2.15 -4.63
N ARG A 167 3.94 -3.07 -4.97
CA ARG A 167 3.61 -4.30 -5.71
C ARG A 167 2.88 -5.32 -4.85
N TYR A 168 3.32 -5.55 -3.62
CA TYR A 168 2.81 -6.63 -2.76
C TYR A 168 1.87 -6.13 -1.65
N GLY A 169 2.16 -5.00 -1.07
CA GLY A 169 1.32 -4.41 -0.02
C GLY A 169 0.11 -3.69 -0.59
N GLU A 170 0.32 -2.82 -1.59
CA GLU A 170 -0.73 -2.04 -2.22
C GLU A 170 -1.30 -2.71 -3.48
N GLN A 171 -0.67 -3.78 -3.97
CA GLN A 171 -1.09 -4.56 -5.14
C GLN A 171 -1.31 -3.70 -6.42
N LEU A 172 -0.45 -2.71 -6.61
CA LEU A 172 -0.47 -1.87 -7.80
C LEU A 172 0.13 -2.60 -9.01
N SER A 173 -0.34 -2.25 -10.21
CA SER A 173 0.25 -2.72 -11.47
C SER A 173 1.66 -2.18 -11.65
N ASN A 174 2.46 -2.79 -12.55
CA ASN A 174 3.78 -2.24 -12.87
C ASN A 174 3.69 -0.85 -13.52
N GLN A 175 2.66 -0.61 -14.31
CA GLN A 175 2.37 0.69 -14.91
C GLN A 175 2.09 1.75 -13.83
N ASP A 176 1.27 1.42 -12.82
CA ASP A 176 0.97 2.33 -11.71
C ASP A 176 2.21 2.63 -10.86
N VAL A 177 3.04 1.61 -10.61
CA VAL A 177 4.31 1.79 -9.89
C VAL A 177 5.25 2.70 -10.67
N ALA A 178 5.39 2.49 -11.97
CA ALA A 178 6.19 3.33 -12.85
C ALA A 178 5.69 4.79 -12.82
N ALA A 179 4.40 5.00 -12.98
CA ALA A 179 3.77 6.33 -12.92
C ALA A 179 3.97 7.00 -11.55
N ALA A 180 3.76 6.24 -10.45
CA ALA A 180 3.92 6.74 -9.08
C ALA A 180 5.35 7.20 -8.76
N LEU A 181 6.35 6.55 -9.35
CA LEU A 181 7.79 6.81 -9.11
C LEU A 181 8.42 7.69 -10.20
N GLY A 182 7.68 8.09 -11.23
CA GLY A 182 8.23 8.85 -12.37
C GLY A 182 9.23 8.05 -13.19
N LEU A 183 9.04 6.73 -13.29
CA LEU A 183 9.90 5.80 -14.01
C LEU A 183 9.24 5.32 -15.31
N THR A 184 10.05 4.73 -16.20
CA THR A 184 9.50 3.89 -17.27
C THR A 184 9.07 2.53 -16.71
N GLU A 185 8.14 1.84 -17.36
CA GLU A 185 7.70 0.51 -16.93
C GLU A 185 8.85 -0.50 -16.91
N ALA A 186 9.79 -0.41 -17.86
CA ALA A 186 10.99 -1.23 -17.89
C ALA A 186 11.89 -0.98 -16.68
N ALA A 187 12.08 0.30 -16.31
CA ALA A 187 12.88 0.67 -15.13
C ALA A 187 12.22 0.20 -13.84
N ALA A 188 10.90 0.33 -13.70
CA ALA A 188 10.13 -0.18 -12.56
C ALA A 188 10.24 -1.71 -12.46
N SER A 189 10.11 -2.44 -13.57
CA SER A 189 10.29 -3.90 -13.63
C SER A 189 11.69 -4.34 -13.21
N MET A 190 12.72 -3.65 -13.70
CA MET A 190 14.11 -3.97 -13.33
C MET A 190 14.40 -3.67 -11.86
N ARG A 191 13.84 -2.59 -11.32
CA ARG A 191 13.95 -2.26 -9.89
C ARG A 191 13.25 -3.33 -9.04
N HIS A 192 12.03 -3.70 -9.40
CA HIS A 192 11.28 -4.78 -8.75
C HIS A 192 12.06 -6.10 -8.75
N LEU A 193 12.58 -6.53 -9.91
CA LEU A 193 13.36 -7.76 -10.03
C LEU A 193 14.61 -7.75 -9.13
N ARG A 194 15.31 -6.61 -9.05
CA ARG A 194 16.48 -6.44 -8.20
C ARG A 194 16.11 -6.53 -6.71
N ALA A 195 15.06 -5.84 -6.29
CA ALA A 195 14.57 -5.90 -4.91
C ALA A 195 14.15 -7.32 -4.51
N VAL A 196 13.40 -8.02 -5.38
CA VAL A 196 13.00 -9.44 -5.18
C VAL A 196 14.22 -10.35 -5.03
N ARG A 197 15.25 -10.20 -5.88
CA ARG A 197 16.49 -11.01 -5.77
C ARG A 197 17.19 -10.77 -4.44
N ARG A 198 17.28 -9.53 -3.96
CA ARG A 198 17.88 -9.22 -2.65
C ARG A 198 17.08 -9.87 -1.51
N LEU A 199 15.74 -9.79 -1.55
CA LEU A 199 14.89 -10.41 -0.54
C LEU A 199 15.02 -11.93 -0.54
N ARG A 200 15.06 -12.59 -1.72
CA ARG A 200 15.29 -14.03 -1.84
C ARG A 200 16.61 -14.45 -1.21
N ALA A 201 17.71 -13.74 -1.54
CA ALA A 201 19.02 -14.03 -0.99
C ALA A 201 19.07 -13.89 0.54
N ALA A 202 18.32 -12.96 1.12
CA ALA A 202 18.21 -12.80 2.57
C ALA A 202 17.36 -13.89 3.25
N LEU A 203 16.33 -14.38 2.56
CA LEU A 203 15.44 -15.44 3.09
C LEU A 203 16.05 -16.84 2.97
N LEU A 204 16.87 -17.09 1.95
CA LEU A 204 17.52 -18.36 1.65
C LEU A 204 19.06 -18.19 1.76
N PRO A 205 19.62 -17.95 2.96
CA PRO A 205 21.05 -17.89 3.13
C PRO A 205 21.65 -19.30 2.92
N GLY A 206 22.19 -19.55 1.72
CA GLY A 206 22.88 -20.82 1.45
C GLY A 206 22.71 -21.42 0.06
N GLU A 207 21.95 -20.83 -0.85
CA GLU A 207 22.02 -21.20 -2.28
C GLU A 207 22.95 -20.23 -3.01
N PRO A 208 24.06 -20.74 -3.59
CA PRO A 208 25.02 -19.95 -4.33
C PRO A 208 24.46 -19.43 -5.67
#